data_0940ee00196741d33dbc5762588902ba
#
_entry.id   0940ee00196741d33dbc5762588902ba
#
_cell.length_a   1.000
_cell.length_b   1.000
_cell.length_c   1.000
_cell.angle_alpha   90.00
_cell.angle_beta   90.00
_cell.angle_gamma   90.00
#
_symmetry.space_group_name_H-M   'P 1'
#
loop_
_entity.id
_entity.type
_entity.pdbx_description
1 polymer ?
#
loop_
_entity_poly.entity_id
_entity_poly.type
_entity_poly.pdbx_seq_one_letter_code
_entity_poly.pdbx_strand_id
1 'polypeptide(L)'
;MTHANDAAMASLLFHSNGSLLLRAITSDQYARIWNWEVAERLMGLEEKGWEPARPDSHSLAQDKQVALYASDHDMYAMLRQSNAALVEAGKDAPLWRGIIVENSEVGASALKVTRFLYRYMCGNHIIWGASEVMDLSLRHRGDIAGKWMSFAATLRKWADESSSDEQAKIKAAQTRIIAGTKEQVLDAVFGKRSIGLSRKVIAAGYDAVVPHQDGAPNSVWGLLQGITRHSQTIPYADERLRVDKAAGKLLEATF
;
A
#
# COMPACT_ATOMS: atom_id res chain seq x y z
N MET A 1 30.42 33.19 17.77
CA MET A 1 30.39 33.05 16.29
C MET A 1 30.01 31.61 15.99
N THR A 2 28.75 31.36 15.69
CA THR A 2 28.25 30.06 15.28
C THR A 2 28.57 29.89 13.81
N HIS A 3 29.48 28.99 13.48
CA HIS A 3 29.72 28.57 12.11
C HIS A 3 28.41 27.91 11.59
N ALA A 4 27.70 28.61 10.71
CA ALA A 4 26.68 27.98 9.88
C ALA A 4 27.43 26.93 9.04
N ASN A 5 27.12 25.65 9.24
CA ASN A 5 27.49 24.61 8.28
C ASN A 5 26.83 24.99 6.96
N ASP A 6 27.61 25.42 5.98
CA ASP A 6 27.16 25.53 4.59
C ASP A 6 26.81 24.12 4.12
N ALA A 7 25.55 23.73 4.31
CA ALA A 7 25.04 22.48 3.78
C ALA A 7 25.04 22.59 2.26
N ALA A 8 25.93 21.85 1.60
CA ALA A 8 25.96 21.80 0.15
C ALA A 8 24.60 21.29 -0.36
N MET A 9 24.03 22.00 -1.34
CA MET A 9 22.72 21.71 -1.92
C MET A 9 22.85 21.44 -3.42
N ALA A 10 22.05 20.51 -3.91
CA ALA A 10 21.92 20.19 -5.32
C ALA A 10 20.50 20.51 -5.81
N SER A 11 20.40 21.15 -6.98
CA SER A 11 19.13 21.47 -7.61
C SER A 11 18.82 20.48 -8.72
N LEU A 12 17.59 19.96 -8.75
CA LEU A 12 17.05 19.20 -9.87
C LEU A 12 16.33 20.14 -10.82
N LEU A 13 16.89 20.30 -12.00
CA LEU A 13 16.32 21.10 -13.08
C LEU A 13 15.88 20.16 -14.22
N PHE A 14 14.80 20.49 -14.89
CA PHE A 14 14.37 19.79 -16.09
C PHE A 14 13.82 20.76 -17.14
N HIS A 15 13.93 20.37 -18.41
CA HIS A 15 13.37 21.13 -19.52
C HIS A 15 11.91 20.71 -19.78
N SER A 16 11.03 21.68 -19.84
CA SER A 16 9.65 21.49 -20.27
C SER A 16 9.23 22.60 -21.20
N ASN A 17 8.78 22.27 -22.42
CA ASN A 17 8.31 23.23 -23.43
C ASN A 17 9.27 24.40 -23.66
N GLY A 18 10.58 24.14 -23.70
CA GLY A 18 11.62 25.14 -23.91
C GLY A 18 11.98 25.98 -22.66
N SER A 19 11.35 25.71 -21.53
CA SER A 19 11.64 26.36 -20.25
C SER A 19 12.42 25.44 -19.31
N LEU A 20 13.33 26.02 -18.54
CA LEU A 20 14.04 25.30 -17.47
C LEU A 20 13.24 25.46 -16.17
N LEU A 21 12.78 24.37 -15.61
CA LEU A 21 11.99 24.35 -14.37
C LEU A 21 12.77 23.72 -13.24
N LEU A 22 12.73 24.35 -12.07
CA LEU A 22 13.27 23.79 -10.84
C LEU A 22 12.25 22.80 -10.26
N ARG A 23 12.63 21.53 -10.16
CA ARG A 23 11.75 20.47 -9.63
C ARG A 23 12.03 20.17 -8.16
N ALA A 24 13.30 20.22 -7.73
CA ALA A 24 13.67 19.96 -6.34
C ALA A 24 15.00 20.60 -5.97
N ILE A 25 15.15 20.89 -4.69
CA ILE A 25 16.42 21.21 -4.03
C ILE A 25 16.67 20.17 -2.95
N THR A 26 17.76 19.44 -3.04
CA THR A 26 18.12 18.37 -2.10
C THR A 26 19.53 18.61 -1.56
N SER A 27 19.96 17.87 -0.53
CA SER A 27 21.38 17.90 -0.16
C SER A 27 22.24 17.28 -1.26
N ASP A 28 23.52 17.62 -1.31
CA ASP A 28 24.51 17.01 -2.20
C ASP A 28 24.70 15.50 -1.95
N GLN A 29 24.41 15.05 -0.72
CA GLN A 29 24.45 13.63 -0.34
C GLN A 29 23.17 12.86 -0.71
N TYR A 30 22.18 13.52 -1.34
CA TYR A 30 20.95 12.88 -1.75
C TYR A 30 21.22 12.00 -2.98
N ALA A 31 21.27 10.68 -2.76
CA ALA A 31 21.38 9.69 -3.82
C ALA A 31 20.00 9.48 -4.45
N ARG A 32 19.77 10.17 -5.57
CA ARG A 32 18.49 10.13 -6.27
C ARG A 32 18.25 8.75 -6.88
N ILE A 33 17.05 8.22 -6.64
CA ILE A 33 16.54 7.00 -7.28
C ILE A 33 15.47 7.48 -8.26
N TRP A 34 15.71 7.25 -9.54
CA TRP A 34 14.78 7.67 -10.56
C TRP A 34 13.59 6.73 -10.66
N ASN A 35 12.41 7.27 -10.92
CA ASN A 35 11.19 6.47 -11.06
C ASN A 35 11.30 5.45 -12.19
N TRP A 36 11.97 5.80 -13.30
CA TRP A 36 12.21 4.88 -14.40
C TRP A 36 13.12 3.70 -14.01
N GLU A 37 14.14 3.93 -13.17
CA GLU A 37 15.01 2.86 -12.65
C GLU A 37 14.22 1.91 -11.74
N VAL A 38 13.30 2.45 -10.94
CA VAL A 38 12.38 1.65 -10.13
C VAL A 38 11.50 0.81 -11.04
N ALA A 39 10.87 1.42 -12.04
CA ALA A 39 9.98 0.73 -12.98
C ALA A 39 10.71 -0.39 -13.73
N GLU A 40 11.91 -0.14 -14.27
CA GLU A 40 12.72 -1.14 -14.98
C GLU A 40 13.02 -2.36 -14.10
N ARG A 41 13.39 -2.14 -12.84
CA ARG A 41 13.67 -3.22 -11.90
C ARG A 41 12.42 -4.00 -11.49
N LEU A 42 11.26 -3.33 -11.40
CA LEU A 42 9.99 -3.99 -11.15
C LEU A 42 9.54 -4.84 -12.33
N MET A 43 9.78 -4.41 -13.57
CA MET A 43 9.55 -5.23 -14.77
C MET A 43 10.35 -6.53 -14.73
N GLY A 44 11.57 -6.52 -14.22
CA GLY A 44 12.38 -7.73 -14.02
C GLY A 44 11.81 -8.74 -13.01
N LEU A 45 10.75 -8.40 -12.28
CA LEU A 45 10.03 -9.32 -11.39
C LEU A 45 8.96 -10.14 -12.12
N GLU A 46 8.60 -9.79 -13.35
CA GLU A 46 7.58 -10.48 -14.16
C GLU A 46 7.95 -11.96 -14.36
N GLU A 47 9.22 -12.26 -14.65
CA GLU A 47 9.72 -13.64 -14.79
C GLU A 47 9.55 -14.48 -13.52
N LYS A 48 9.25 -13.85 -12.39
CA LYS A 48 9.02 -14.47 -11.07
C LYS A 48 7.54 -14.48 -10.67
N GLY A 49 6.66 -14.26 -11.62
CA GLY A 49 5.22 -14.27 -11.42
C GLY A 49 4.65 -13.02 -10.73
N TRP A 50 5.40 -11.90 -10.72
CA TRP A 50 4.87 -10.63 -10.29
C TRP A 50 4.28 -9.88 -11.48
N GLU A 51 3.06 -9.39 -11.34
CA GLU A 51 2.35 -8.64 -12.36
C GLU A 51 1.64 -7.42 -11.75
N PRO A 52 1.28 -6.40 -12.55
CA PRO A 52 0.51 -5.27 -12.06
C PRO A 52 -0.78 -5.72 -11.36
N ALA A 53 -1.04 -5.20 -10.16
CA ALA A 53 -2.24 -5.50 -9.39
C ALA A 53 -3.44 -4.77 -9.99
N ARG A 54 -4.01 -5.34 -11.06
CA ARG A 54 -5.21 -4.82 -11.73
C ARG A 54 -6.43 -5.66 -11.34
N PRO A 55 -7.61 -5.05 -11.20
CA PRO A 55 -8.85 -5.79 -11.00
C PRO A 55 -9.19 -6.61 -12.24
N ASP A 56 -10.06 -7.62 -12.05
CA ASP A 56 -10.64 -8.37 -13.16
C ASP A 56 -11.36 -7.42 -14.14
N SER A 57 -11.35 -7.79 -15.42
CA SER A 57 -12.06 -7.09 -16.50
C SER A 57 -13.56 -6.92 -16.26
N HIS A 58 -14.14 -7.74 -15.38
CA HIS A 58 -15.53 -7.66 -14.95
C HIS A 58 -15.76 -6.86 -13.66
N SER A 59 -14.70 -6.33 -13.05
CA SER A 59 -14.81 -5.50 -11.84
C SER A 59 -15.38 -4.13 -12.17
N LEU A 60 -16.36 -3.66 -11.38
CA LEU A 60 -16.88 -2.29 -11.45
C LEU A 60 -15.81 -1.21 -11.16
N ALA A 61 -14.66 -1.62 -10.65
CA ALA A 61 -13.52 -0.75 -10.34
C ALA A 61 -12.47 -0.67 -11.45
N GLN A 62 -12.67 -1.36 -12.58
CA GLN A 62 -11.68 -1.49 -13.66
C GLN A 62 -11.13 -0.14 -14.14
N ASP A 63 -12.00 0.87 -14.28
CA ASP A 63 -11.62 2.20 -14.79
C ASP A 63 -10.98 3.11 -13.72
N LYS A 64 -11.02 2.70 -12.45
CA LYS A 64 -10.63 3.54 -11.30
C LYS A 64 -9.38 3.07 -10.58
N GLN A 65 -8.93 1.84 -10.82
CA GLN A 65 -7.76 1.29 -10.15
C GLN A 65 -6.51 1.42 -11.00
N VAL A 66 -5.53 2.08 -10.44
CA VAL A 66 -4.24 2.35 -11.07
C VAL A 66 -3.19 1.51 -10.36
N ALA A 67 -2.59 0.56 -11.08
CA ALA A 67 -1.46 -0.21 -10.56
C ALA A 67 -0.16 0.60 -10.57
N LEU A 68 -0.10 1.69 -11.30
CA LEU A 68 1.01 2.63 -11.36
C LEU A 68 0.47 4.06 -11.27
N TYR A 69 1.01 4.83 -10.35
CA TYR A 69 0.77 6.26 -10.21
C TYR A 69 2.11 7.00 -10.18
N ALA A 70 2.18 8.12 -10.85
CA ALA A 70 3.32 9.02 -10.79
C ALA A 70 2.84 10.48 -10.83
N SER A 71 3.41 11.29 -9.96
CA SER A 71 3.21 12.73 -9.89
C SER A 71 4.54 13.48 -9.98
N ASP A 72 4.50 14.80 -9.83
CA ASP A 72 5.72 15.60 -9.74
C ASP A 72 6.52 15.36 -8.44
N HIS A 73 5.91 14.76 -7.43
CA HIS A 73 6.50 14.59 -6.10
C HIS A 73 6.86 13.14 -5.79
N ASP A 74 6.02 12.20 -6.18
CA ASP A 74 6.13 10.79 -5.82
C ASP A 74 5.57 9.86 -6.90
N MET A 75 5.89 8.58 -6.77
CA MET A 75 5.26 7.49 -7.50
C MET A 75 4.94 6.33 -6.57
N TYR A 76 3.98 5.52 -6.96
CA TYR A 76 3.86 4.16 -6.44
C TYR A 76 3.50 3.18 -7.57
N ALA A 77 3.98 1.93 -7.41
CA ALA A 77 3.61 0.81 -8.23
C ALA A 77 3.06 -0.32 -7.36
N MET A 78 1.96 -0.93 -7.77
CA MET A 78 1.34 -2.07 -7.10
C MET A 78 1.50 -3.31 -7.95
N LEU A 79 2.15 -4.33 -7.40
CA LEU A 79 2.32 -5.63 -8.04
C LEU A 79 1.67 -6.70 -7.18
N ARG A 80 1.14 -7.74 -7.81
CA ARG A 80 0.64 -8.95 -7.17
C ARG A 80 1.40 -10.17 -7.68
N GLN A 81 1.46 -11.21 -6.88
CA GLN A 81 2.07 -12.47 -7.27
C GLN A 81 0.99 -13.41 -7.81
N SER A 82 1.04 -13.72 -9.12
CA SER A 82 0.00 -14.47 -9.81
C SER A 82 -0.02 -15.96 -9.51
N ASN A 83 1.08 -16.53 -8.99
CA ASN A 83 1.26 -17.96 -8.76
C ASN A 83 1.06 -18.40 -7.31
N ALA A 84 0.79 -17.47 -6.39
CA ALA A 84 0.65 -17.74 -4.96
C ALA A 84 -0.67 -17.17 -4.41
N ALA A 85 -1.78 -17.77 -4.83
CA ALA A 85 -3.09 -17.41 -4.29
C ALA A 85 -3.24 -17.92 -2.85
N LEU A 86 -3.70 -17.04 -1.96
CA LEU A 86 -4.18 -17.39 -0.64
C LEU A 86 -5.67 -17.67 -0.73
N VAL A 87 -6.10 -18.84 -0.27
CA VAL A 87 -7.53 -19.16 -0.24
C VAL A 87 -8.13 -18.55 1.03
N GLU A 88 -9.06 -17.63 0.86
CA GLU A 88 -9.90 -17.16 1.96
C GLU A 88 -10.85 -18.26 2.39
N ALA A 89 -10.83 -18.65 3.67
CA ALA A 89 -11.69 -19.74 4.17
C ALA A 89 -13.17 -19.46 3.88
N GLY A 90 -13.80 -20.34 3.09
CA GLY A 90 -15.23 -20.31 2.78
C GLY A 90 -15.65 -19.40 1.62
N LYS A 91 -14.75 -18.90 0.80
CA LYS A 91 -15.06 -18.05 -0.36
C LYS A 91 -14.26 -18.46 -1.60
N ASP A 92 -14.91 -18.34 -2.76
CA ASP A 92 -14.33 -18.72 -4.06
C ASP A 92 -13.33 -17.68 -4.59
N ALA A 93 -13.19 -16.54 -3.92
CA ALA A 93 -12.32 -15.45 -4.37
C ALA A 93 -10.93 -15.54 -3.74
N PRO A 94 -9.88 -15.83 -4.52
CA PRO A 94 -8.53 -15.89 -4.00
C PRO A 94 -8.05 -14.51 -3.57
N LEU A 95 -7.30 -14.48 -2.46
CA LEU A 95 -6.43 -13.38 -2.09
C LEU A 95 -5.05 -13.64 -2.67
N TRP A 96 -4.42 -12.59 -3.16
CA TRP A 96 -3.08 -12.63 -3.73
C TRP A 96 -2.13 -11.82 -2.88
N ARG A 97 -0.91 -12.28 -2.71
CA ARG A 97 0.15 -11.44 -2.13
C ARG A 97 0.50 -10.33 -3.10
N GLY A 98 0.67 -9.11 -2.58
CA GLY A 98 1.05 -7.95 -3.35
C GLY A 98 2.11 -7.11 -2.64
N ILE A 99 2.74 -6.24 -3.42
CA ILE A 99 3.67 -5.21 -2.94
C ILE A 99 3.28 -3.86 -3.51
N ILE A 100 3.41 -2.84 -2.67
CA ILE A 100 3.38 -1.44 -3.09
C ILE A 100 4.81 -0.93 -3.00
N VAL A 101 5.34 -0.44 -4.10
CA VAL A 101 6.64 0.21 -4.14
C VAL A 101 6.41 1.71 -4.30
N GLU A 102 6.86 2.49 -3.34
CA GLU A 102 6.75 3.95 -3.33
C GLU A 102 8.14 4.56 -3.49
N ASN A 103 8.24 5.62 -4.25
CA ASN A 103 9.50 6.37 -4.45
C ASN A 103 9.23 7.86 -4.62
N SER A 104 10.22 8.69 -4.32
CA SER A 104 10.21 10.11 -4.63
C SER A 104 11.57 10.55 -5.19
N GLU A 105 11.56 11.11 -6.38
CA GLU A 105 12.76 11.69 -7.00
C GLU A 105 13.16 13.03 -6.38
N VAL A 106 12.22 13.67 -5.68
CA VAL A 106 12.36 15.03 -5.15
C VAL A 106 12.62 15.06 -3.64
N GLY A 107 12.72 13.89 -3.00
CA GLY A 107 13.00 13.79 -1.56
C GLY A 107 11.75 13.88 -0.67
N ALA A 108 10.54 13.81 -1.23
CA ALA A 108 9.30 13.81 -0.46
C ALA A 108 9.10 12.52 0.36
N SER A 109 9.63 11.39 -0.13
CA SER A 109 9.61 10.11 0.58
C SER A 109 10.85 9.28 0.29
N ALA A 110 11.14 8.30 1.15
CA ALA A 110 12.11 7.25 0.86
C ALA A 110 11.52 6.24 -0.13
N LEU A 111 12.39 5.45 -0.80
CA LEU A 111 11.94 4.25 -1.48
C LEU A 111 11.42 3.27 -0.42
N LYS A 112 10.15 2.89 -0.52
CA LYS A 112 9.48 1.99 0.42
C LYS A 112 8.82 0.84 -0.30
N VAL A 113 8.78 -0.30 0.38
CA VAL A 113 7.98 -1.43 -0.06
C VAL A 113 7.03 -1.83 1.06
N THR A 114 5.77 -1.89 0.72
CA THR A 114 4.69 -2.28 1.63
C THR A 114 4.03 -3.54 1.09
N ARG A 115 3.86 -4.54 1.94
CA ARG A 115 3.10 -5.76 1.59
C ARG A 115 1.61 -5.47 1.65
N PHE A 116 0.83 -6.12 0.77
CA PHE A 116 -0.62 -6.11 0.86
C PHE A 116 -1.22 -7.44 0.40
N LEU A 117 -2.47 -7.66 0.74
CA LEU A 117 -3.27 -8.72 0.16
C LEU A 117 -4.24 -8.11 -0.85
N TYR A 118 -4.25 -8.65 -2.04
CA TYR A 118 -5.07 -8.19 -3.14
C TYR A 118 -6.25 -9.13 -3.36
N ARG A 119 -7.45 -8.60 -3.29
CA ARG A 119 -8.68 -9.33 -3.60
C ARG A 119 -9.09 -9.06 -5.04
N TYR A 120 -8.84 -10.03 -5.91
CA TYR A 120 -8.99 -9.89 -7.36
C TYR A 120 -10.41 -9.48 -7.81
N MET A 121 -11.45 -10.09 -7.24
CA MET A 121 -12.84 -9.83 -7.65
C MET A 121 -13.34 -8.40 -7.36
N CYS A 122 -12.92 -7.80 -6.27
CA CYS A 122 -13.40 -6.47 -5.85
C CYS A 122 -12.35 -5.39 -6.06
N GLY A 123 -11.12 -5.76 -6.41
CA GLY A 123 -9.99 -4.85 -6.48
C GLY A 123 -9.62 -4.22 -5.13
N ASN A 124 -10.04 -4.80 -4.01
CA ASN A 124 -9.71 -4.28 -2.69
C ASN A 124 -8.24 -4.52 -2.36
N HIS A 125 -7.54 -3.47 -1.98
CA HIS A 125 -6.18 -3.53 -1.49
C HIS A 125 -6.19 -3.62 0.03
N ILE A 126 -6.02 -4.83 0.57
CA ILE A 126 -5.89 -5.05 2.01
C ILE A 126 -4.43 -4.90 2.36
N ILE A 127 -4.04 -3.71 2.77
CA ILE A 127 -2.66 -3.43 3.18
C ILE A 127 -2.45 -4.03 4.56
N TRP A 128 -1.66 -5.08 4.58
CA TRP A 128 -1.39 -5.85 5.78
C TRP A 128 -0.12 -5.35 6.47
N GLY A 129 -0.20 -5.21 7.82
CA GLY A 129 0.99 -5.07 8.64
C GLY A 129 1.84 -3.86 8.30
N ALA A 130 1.32 -2.64 8.47
CA ALA A 130 2.14 -1.44 8.40
C ALA A 130 3.28 -1.44 9.44
N SER A 131 3.25 -2.34 10.43
CA SER A 131 4.27 -2.51 11.48
C SER A 131 5.22 -3.68 11.23
N GLU A 132 4.81 -4.71 10.47
CA GLU A 132 5.66 -5.85 10.07
C GLU A 132 6.19 -5.70 8.65
N VAL A 133 5.93 -4.57 8.03
CA VAL A 133 6.59 -4.23 6.78
C VAL A 133 8.07 -4.29 7.07
N MET A 134 8.75 -5.19 6.38
CA MET A 134 10.18 -5.05 6.24
C MET A 134 10.39 -3.62 5.81
N ASP A 135 10.86 -2.81 6.74
CA ASP A 135 11.28 -1.43 6.49
C ASP A 135 12.49 -1.47 5.55
N LEU A 136 12.24 -1.88 4.31
CA LEU A 136 13.08 -1.54 3.18
C LEU A 136 12.81 -0.09 2.82
N SER A 137 12.85 0.76 3.84
CA SER A 137 12.94 2.18 3.66
C SER A 137 14.39 2.50 3.30
N LEU A 138 14.65 2.52 2.00
CA LEU A 138 15.94 2.99 1.52
C LEU A 138 15.94 4.51 1.56
N ARG A 139 16.56 5.07 2.59
CA ARG A 139 16.93 6.49 2.53
C ARG A 139 17.79 6.70 1.29
N HIS A 140 17.52 7.76 0.56
CA HIS A 140 18.27 8.18 -0.62
C HIS A 140 19.71 8.62 -0.25
N ARG A 141 20.50 7.69 0.34
CA ARG A 141 21.88 7.90 0.77
C ARG A 141 22.68 6.61 0.66
N GLY A 142 23.93 6.73 0.21
CA GLY A 142 24.90 5.63 0.16
C GLY A 142 24.67 4.65 -1.00
N ASP A 143 25.10 3.40 -0.84
CA ASP A 143 25.05 2.37 -1.88
C ASP A 143 23.61 1.90 -2.16
N ILE A 144 23.03 2.44 -3.21
CA ILE A 144 21.69 2.08 -3.70
C ILE A 144 21.71 0.71 -4.37
N ALA A 145 22.77 0.35 -5.08
CA ALA A 145 22.83 -0.91 -5.84
C ALA A 145 22.83 -2.13 -4.91
N GLY A 146 23.67 -2.12 -3.87
CA GLY A 146 23.67 -3.20 -2.87
C GLY A 146 22.33 -3.35 -2.14
N LYS A 147 21.67 -2.23 -1.88
CA LYS A 147 20.34 -2.23 -1.26
C LYS A 147 19.26 -2.81 -2.18
N TRP A 148 19.33 -2.58 -3.50
CA TRP A 148 18.44 -3.21 -4.48
C TRP A 148 18.61 -4.73 -4.55
N MET A 149 19.84 -5.22 -4.47
CA MET A 149 20.10 -6.67 -4.42
C MET A 149 19.45 -7.29 -3.17
N SER A 150 19.61 -6.64 -2.03
CA SER A 150 18.95 -7.04 -0.78
C SER A 150 17.43 -7.03 -0.88
N PHE A 151 16.85 -6.03 -1.54
CA PHE A 151 15.43 -5.94 -1.83
C PHE A 151 14.90 -7.12 -2.65
N ALA A 152 15.54 -7.43 -3.78
CA ALA A 152 15.14 -8.55 -4.64
C ALA A 152 15.24 -9.91 -3.93
N ALA A 153 16.26 -10.08 -3.07
CA ALA A 153 16.40 -11.29 -2.24
C ALA A 153 15.26 -11.42 -1.22
N THR A 154 14.88 -10.30 -0.61
CA THR A 154 13.78 -10.22 0.35
C THR A 154 12.43 -10.52 -0.28
N LEU A 155 12.14 -9.99 -1.48
CA LEU A 155 10.91 -10.32 -2.21
C LEU A 155 10.82 -11.80 -2.55
N ARG A 156 11.95 -12.39 -2.96
CA ARG A 156 12.01 -13.84 -3.23
C ARG A 156 11.71 -14.65 -1.98
N LYS A 157 12.39 -14.33 -0.88
CA LYS A 157 12.15 -14.99 0.40
C LYS A 157 10.67 -14.92 0.80
N TRP A 158 10.06 -13.74 0.67
CA TRP A 158 8.64 -13.58 1.01
C TRP A 158 7.71 -14.36 0.07
N ALA A 159 8.05 -14.46 -1.22
CA ALA A 159 7.28 -15.26 -2.18
C ALA A 159 7.27 -16.76 -1.79
N ASP A 160 8.38 -17.23 -1.24
CA ASP A 160 8.56 -18.63 -0.84
C ASP A 160 8.07 -18.93 0.59
N GLU A 161 7.72 -17.91 1.40
CA GLU A 161 7.20 -18.09 2.76
C GLU A 161 5.84 -18.80 2.75
N SER A 162 5.61 -19.67 3.73
CA SER A 162 4.31 -20.30 3.97
C SER A 162 3.23 -19.23 4.18
N SER A 163 2.03 -19.48 3.67
CA SER A 163 0.87 -18.60 3.86
C SER A 163 0.06 -18.92 5.14
N SER A 164 0.52 -19.83 5.97
CA SER A 164 -0.21 -20.30 7.15
C SER A 164 -0.52 -19.17 8.14
N ASP A 165 0.44 -18.28 8.38
CA ASP A 165 0.27 -17.16 9.33
C ASP A 165 -0.72 -16.12 8.81
N GLU A 166 -0.67 -15.80 7.51
CA GLU A 166 -1.63 -14.89 6.88
C GLU A 166 -3.03 -15.48 6.94
N GLN A 167 -3.19 -16.77 6.61
CA GLN A 167 -4.49 -17.46 6.70
C GLN A 167 -5.03 -17.49 8.14
N ALA A 168 -4.20 -17.76 9.14
CA ALA A 168 -4.60 -17.74 10.54
C ALA A 168 -5.08 -16.34 10.98
N LYS A 169 -4.36 -15.31 10.61
CA LYS A 169 -4.70 -13.91 10.90
C LYS A 169 -6.00 -13.50 10.21
N ILE A 170 -6.21 -13.87 8.92
CA ILE A 170 -7.46 -13.63 8.19
C ILE A 170 -8.64 -14.27 8.93
N LYS A 171 -8.50 -15.54 9.29
CA LYS A 171 -9.54 -16.27 10.03
C LYS A 171 -9.86 -15.63 11.37
N ALA A 172 -8.84 -15.18 12.10
CA ALA A 172 -9.02 -14.44 13.35
C ALA A 172 -9.74 -13.11 13.12
N ALA A 173 -9.43 -12.36 12.07
CA ALA A 173 -10.10 -11.11 11.74
C ALA A 173 -11.57 -11.30 11.33
N GLN A 174 -11.91 -12.41 10.66
CA GLN A 174 -13.28 -12.75 10.26
C GLN A 174 -14.21 -12.99 11.47
N THR A 175 -13.66 -13.57 12.54
CA THR A 175 -14.42 -13.92 13.75
C THR A 175 -14.37 -12.84 14.82
N ARG A 176 -13.40 -11.93 14.77
CA ARG A 176 -13.22 -10.88 15.77
C ARG A 176 -14.25 -9.76 15.57
N ILE A 177 -15.16 -9.63 16.53
CA ILE A 177 -16.17 -8.58 16.56
C ILE A 177 -15.61 -7.33 17.23
N ILE A 178 -15.83 -6.17 16.61
CA ILE A 178 -15.39 -4.85 17.14
C ILE A 178 -16.37 -4.39 18.21
N ALA A 179 -17.68 -4.39 17.90
CA ALA A 179 -18.76 -3.98 18.79
C ALA A 179 -20.13 -4.47 18.27
N GLY A 180 -21.19 -4.28 19.07
CA GLY A 180 -22.51 -4.79 18.72
C GLY A 180 -23.26 -3.95 17.70
N THR A 181 -23.21 -2.62 17.82
CA THR A 181 -23.95 -1.69 16.96
C THR A 181 -23.03 -0.87 16.08
N LYS A 182 -23.58 -0.30 14.99
CA LYS A 182 -22.85 0.59 14.09
C LYS A 182 -22.18 1.73 14.86
N GLU A 183 -22.94 2.44 15.70
CA GLU A 183 -22.40 3.59 16.46
C GLU A 183 -21.25 3.17 17.38
N GLN A 184 -21.39 2.06 18.06
CA GLN A 184 -20.32 1.51 18.90
C GLN A 184 -19.07 1.14 18.08
N VAL A 185 -19.23 0.57 16.88
CA VAL A 185 -18.12 0.28 15.97
C VAL A 185 -17.41 1.57 15.56
N LEU A 186 -18.19 2.61 15.18
CA LEU A 186 -17.63 3.90 14.80
C LEU A 186 -16.82 4.52 15.94
N ASP A 187 -17.35 4.50 17.15
CA ASP A 187 -16.69 5.05 18.33
C ASP A 187 -15.43 4.27 18.70
N ALA A 188 -15.50 2.94 18.68
CA ALA A 188 -14.38 2.08 19.00
C ALA A 188 -13.21 2.28 18.04
N VAL A 189 -13.48 2.34 16.73
CA VAL A 189 -12.44 2.51 15.70
C VAL A 189 -11.90 3.94 15.68
N PHE A 190 -12.77 4.94 15.72
CA PHE A 190 -12.37 6.36 15.74
C PHE A 190 -11.56 6.70 16.98
N GLY A 191 -11.91 6.13 18.13
CA GLY A 191 -11.16 6.29 19.39
C GLY A 191 -9.73 5.75 19.32
N LYS A 192 -9.43 4.82 18.41
CA LYS A 192 -8.07 4.30 18.18
C LYS A 192 -7.29 5.23 17.26
N ARG A 193 -6.67 6.28 17.81
CA ARG A 193 -5.90 7.28 17.04
C ARG A 193 -4.78 6.68 16.19
N SER A 194 -4.24 5.54 16.58
CA SER A 194 -3.22 4.80 15.81
C SER A 194 -3.71 4.32 14.44
N ILE A 195 -5.02 4.10 14.27
CA ILE A 195 -5.62 3.70 12.99
C ILE A 195 -5.61 4.88 12.01
N GLY A 196 -6.00 6.08 12.47
CA GLY A 196 -5.91 7.30 11.67
C GLY A 196 -7.03 7.46 10.63
N LEU A 197 -8.18 6.79 10.82
CA LEU A 197 -9.38 6.95 9.98
C LEU A 197 -10.33 8.00 10.56
N SER A 198 -10.94 8.81 9.68
CA SER A 198 -12.00 9.71 10.08
C SER A 198 -13.31 8.95 10.32
N ARG A 199 -14.16 9.46 11.24
CA ARG A 199 -15.47 8.86 11.51
C ARG A 199 -16.33 8.73 10.24
N LYS A 200 -16.24 9.70 9.32
CA LYS A 200 -16.92 9.66 8.02
C LYS A 200 -16.49 8.48 7.16
N VAL A 201 -15.20 8.22 7.06
CA VAL A 201 -14.66 7.07 6.30
C VAL A 201 -15.06 5.76 6.94
N ILE A 202 -15.02 5.66 8.28
CA ILE A 202 -15.45 4.45 9.00
C ILE A 202 -16.94 4.17 8.74
N ALA A 203 -17.79 5.20 8.83
CA ALA A 203 -19.22 5.07 8.59
C ALA A 203 -19.52 4.64 7.14
N ALA A 204 -18.89 5.29 6.16
CA ALA A 204 -19.04 4.95 4.76
C ALA A 204 -18.53 3.51 4.47
N GLY A 205 -17.42 3.12 5.08
CA GLY A 205 -16.92 1.75 5.00
C GLY A 205 -17.90 0.73 5.60
N TYR A 206 -18.46 1.01 6.77
CA TYR A 206 -19.46 0.15 7.39
C TYR A 206 -20.67 -0.09 6.47
N ASP A 207 -21.16 0.98 5.82
CA ASP A 207 -22.31 0.90 4.90
C ASP A 207 -21.95 0.24 3.55
N ALA A 208 -20.68 0.26 3.17
CA ALA A 208 -20.20 -0.37 1.94
C ALA A 208 -19.96 -1.89 2.07
N VAL A 209 -20.09 -2.45 3.26
CA VAL A 209 -19.94 -3.90 3.48
C VAL A 209 -21.05 -4.66 2.74
N VAL A 210 -20.66 -5.70 2.00
CA VAL A 210 -21.57 -6.64 1.35
C VAL A 210 -21.55 -7.95 2.15
N PRO A 211 -22.51 -8.20 3.05
CA PRO A 211 -22.42 -9.26 4.07
C PRO A 211 -22.17 -10.67 3.53
N HIS A 212 -22.76 -11.02 2.39
CA HIS A 212 -22.56 -12.35 1.79
C HIS A 212 -21.17 -12.52 1.16
N GLN A 213 -20.44 -11.42 0.92
CA GLN A 213 -19.06 -11.43 0.37
C GLN A 213 -18.00 -11.15 1.43
N ASP A 214 -18.28 -10.22 2.33
CA ASP A 214 -17.30 -9.63 3.23
C ASP A 214 -17.44 -10.12 4.68
N GLY A 215 -18.58 -10.73 5.02
CA GLY A 215 -18.93 -11.06 6.40
C GLY A 215 -19.64 -9.91 7.12
N ALA A 216 -19.76 -10.02 8.45
CA ALA A 216 -20.50 -9.05 9.25
C ALA A 216 -19.79 -7.67 9.27
N PRO A 217 -20.53 -6.55 9.10
CA PRO A 217 -19.94 -5.21 9.06
C PRO A 217 -19.33 -4.77 10.41
N ASN A 218 -19.71 -5.40 11.48
CA ASN A 218 -19.17 -5.17 12.81
C ASN A 218 -17.99 -6.11 13.17
N SER A 219 -17.56 -6.97 12.25
CA SER A 219 -16.32 -7.72 12.38
C SER A 219 -15.15 -6.90 11.84
N VAL A 220 -13.94 -7.20 12.32
CA VAL A 220 -12.70 -6.57 11.84
C VAL A 220 -12.53 -6.77 10.34
N TRP A 221 -12.77 -8.00 9.86
CA TRP A 221 -12.65 -8.33 8.44
C TRP A 221 -13.71 -7.63 7.59
N GLY A 222 -14.97 -7.69 8.00
CA GLY A 222 -16.07 -7.06 7.26
C GLY A 222 -15.87 -5.54 7.15
N LEU A 223 -15.54 -4.87 8.25
CA LEU A 223 -15.28 -3.43 8.23
C LEU A 223 -14.07 -3.07 7.36
N LEU A 224 -12.98 -3.86 7.41
CA LEU A 224 -11.82 -3.68 6.55
C LEU A 224 -12.20 -3.75 5.07
N GLN A 225 -12.98 -4.77 4.67
CA GLN A 225 -13.46 -4.92 3.29
C GLN A 225 -14.34 -3.74 2.85
N GLY A 226 -15.23 -3.28 3.72
CA GLY A 226 -16.08 -2.15 3.42
C GLY A 226 -15.31 -0.83 3.28
N ILE A 227 -14.31 -0.58 4.14
CA ILE A 227 -13.47 0.63 4.05
C ILE A 227 -12.64 0.60 2.76
N THR A 228 -12.01 -0.52 2.43
CA THR A 228 -11.21 -0.63 1.19
C THR A 228 -12.09 -0.58 -0.07
N ARG A 229 -13.35 -1.02 0.01
CA ARG A 229 -14.32 -0.80 -1.06
C ARG A 229 -14.73 0.66 -1.17
N HIS A 230 -14.99 1.34 -0.06
CA HIS A 230 -15.29 2.76 -0.06
C HIS A 230 -14.10 3.57 -0.58
N SER A 231 -12.86 3.22 -0.26
CA SER A 231 -11.69 3.95 -0.73
C SER A 231 -11.62 4.05 -2.26
N GLN A 232 -12.12 3.04 -2.98
CA GLN A 232 -12.17 3.05 -4.45
C GLN A 232 -13.07 4.16 -5.02
N THR A 233 -13.97 4.73 -4.23
CA THR A 233 -14.79 5.87 -4.63
C THR A 233 -14.08 7.21 -4.51
N ILE A 234 -12.92 7.24 -3.85
CA ILE A 234 -12.11 8.44 -3.67
C ILE A 234 -11.40 8.75 -5.00
N PRO A 235 -11.52 9.97 -5.55
CA PRO A 235 -10.96 10.29 -6.87
C PRO A 235 -9.42 10.33 -6.88
N TYR A 236 -8.79 10.69 -5.76
CA TYR A 236 -7.34 10.85 -5.66
C TYR A 236 -6.64 9.56 -5.22
N ALA A 237 -5.70 9.09 -6.04
CA ALA A 237 -5.05 7.82 -5.85
C ALA A 237 -4.18 7.75 -4.57
N ASP A 238 -3.50 8.84 -4.23
CA ASP A 238 -2.71 8.99 -3.00
C ASP A 238 -3.58 8.96 -1.74
N GLU A 239 -4.76 9.59 -1.79
CA GLU A 239 -5.71 9.55 -0.69
C GLU A 239 -6.31 8.14 -0.52
N ARG A 240 -6.63 7.43 -1.63
CA ARG A 240 -7.04 6.02 -1.58
C ARG A 240 -6.00 5.17 -0.86
N LEU A 241 -4.76 5.26 -1.30
CA LEU A 241 -3.66 4.51 -0.69
C LEU A 241 -3.51 4.81 0.81
N ARG A 242 -3.68 6.08 1.20
CA ARG A 242 -3.64 6.48 2.62
C ARG A 242 -4.76 5.84 3.43
N VAL A 243 -5.98 5.80 2.89
CA VAL A 243 -7.13 5.15 3.53
C VAL A 243 -6.92 3.64 3.64
N ASP A 244 -6.44 2.98 2.58
CA ASP A 244 -6.18 1.54 2.57
C ASP A 244 -5.08 1.15 3.59
N LYS A 245 -4.00 1.93 3.68
CA LYS A 245 -2.97 1.76 4.72
C LYS A 245 -3.51 1.93 6.14
N ALA A 246 -4.38 2.90 6.33
CA ALA A 246 -5.01 3.12 7.63
C ALA A 246 -6.00 2.00 7.99
N ALA A 247 -6.76 1.50 7.02
CA ALA A 247 -7.68 0.38 7.20
C ALA A 247 -6.94 -0.91 7.59
N GLY A 248 -5.77 -1.17 7.00
CA GLY A 248 -4.96 -2.35 7.32
C GLY A 248 -4.58 -2.45 8.80
N LYS A 249 -4.45 -1.33 9.51
CA LYS A 249 -4.17 -1.30 10.95
C LYS A 249 -5.29 -1.90 11.82
N LEU A 250 -6.50 -2.08 11.27
CA LEU A 250 -7.59 -2.79 11.94
C LEU A 250 -7.22 -4.23 12.26
N LEU A 251 -6.41 -4.87 11.42
CA LEU A 251 -5.98 -6.26 11.61
C LEU A 251 -5.14 -6.45 12.88
N GLU A 252 -4.44 -5.42 13.32
CA GLU A 252 -3.55 -5.43 14.48
C GLU A 252 -4.19 -4.79 15.72
N ALA A 253 -5.27 -4.01 15.52
CA ALA A 253 -5.93 -3.31 16.62
C ALA A 253 -6.66 -4.28 17.54
N THR A 254 -6.59 -4.04 18.83
CA THR A 254 -7.39 -4.72 19.86
C THR A 254 -8.64 -3.89 20.14
N PHE A 255 -9.81 -4.51 20.12
CA PHE A 255 -11.11 -3.92 20.40
C PHE A 255 -11.80 -4.62 21.56
#